data_16f192648c4e559c917da1ad3e3461a8
#
_entry.id   16f192648c4e559c917da1ad3e3461a8
#
_cell.length_a   1.000
_cell.length_b   1.000
_cell.length_c   1.000
_cell.angle_alpha   90.00
_cell.angle_beta   90.00
_cell.angle_gamma   90.00
#
_symmetry.space_group_name_H-M   'P 1'
#
loop_
_entity.id
_entity.type
_entity.pdbx_description
1 polymer ?
#
loop_
_entity_poly.entity_id
_entity_poly.type
_entity_poly.pdbx_seq_one_letter_code
_entity_poly.pdbx_strand_id
1 'polypeptide(L)'
;MAALIFILISLTAAVFHGASPVRADDVAKPDPIAIDGDTATVDVRLYTDEHHTQKLEDPVTSTSTLYGAFSAQFKGGKAPTPEKNIAVYKLPDTIVVDDNDGGDLMEGPEATAAKAGAWKIKDNKVIFAFDKNWLASNPAEIYVGANFSFELAGKGTGSGSSASVVFPGVGTIKIPTKDGKVTGTKSGTFSQGADGVAKVTWTVTLTVESYATDVSFTDTLGDNFDFVNDSFKLDGKKLDSQPMIDGQVVTLDSLGNLSQGNHTITYDTVLKSGVAANGGDLIKAENTATWNWAGSSDSDNRTATAEPVTFGYDTIKKSNGSGTPSDIKWTVKLNQGKLKADMSGYMFTDNLDGKQTYTGNFTVYKGDSEASGVKICERKLEPKGLIFNLNATA
;
A
#
# COMPACT_ATOMS: atom_id res chain seq x y z
N MET A 1 27.74 -46.02 -28.59
CA MET A 1 26.80 -45.61 -27.54
C MET A 1 27.32 -44.30 -27.01
N ALA A 2 26.72 -43.20 -27.43
CA ALA A 2 27.06 -41.89 -26.87
C ALA A 2 26.51 -41.78 -25.47
N ALA A 3 27.36 -41.53 -24.49
CA ALA A 3 26.92 -41.29 -23.10
C ALA A 3 26.26 -39.91 -23.06
N LEU A 4 24.97 -39.89 -22.77
CA LEU A 4 24.20 -38.67 -22.56
C LEU A 4 24.57 -38.15 -21.15
N ILE A 5 25.33 -37.05 -21.08
CA ILE A 5 25.68 -36.45 -19.80
C ILE A 5 24.62 -35.39 -19.47
N PHE A 6 23.76 -35.68 -18.48
CA PHE A 6 22.83 -34.70 -17.93
C PHE A 6 23.50 -33.92 -16.80
N ILE A 7 23.62 -32.62 -16.94
CA ILE A 7 24.02 -31.75 -15.85
C ILE A 7 22.72 -31.21 -15.24
N LEU A 8 22.31 -31.81 -14.12
CA LEU A 8 21.16 -31.34 -13.34
C LEU A 8 21.70 -30.58 -12.13
N ILE A 9 21.21 -29.38 -11.92
CA ILE A 9 21.60 -28.58 -10.76
C ILE A 9 20.57 -28.83 -9.66
N SER A 10 21.02 -29.40 -8.55
CA SER A 10 20.21 -29.47 -7.34
C SER A 10 20.62 -28.34 -6.40
N LEU A 11 19.69 -27.45 -6.10
CA LEU A 11 19.89 -26.39 -5.10
C LEU A 11 19.61 -26.96 -3.73
N THR A 12 20.66 -27.23 -2.96
CA THR A 12 20.57 -27.29 -1.49
C THR A 12 21.26 -26.05 -0.96
N ALA A 13 20.54 -25.21 -0.26
CA ALA A 13 21.09 -24.06 0.47
C ALA A 13 22.02 -24.57 1.57
N ALA A 14 23.30 -24.77 1.22
CA ALA A 14 24.37 -25.04 2.15
C ALA A 14 25.26 -23.82 2.24
N VAL A 15 25.30 -23.21 3.41
CA VAL A 15 26.29 -22.19 3.74
C VAL A 15 27.68 -22.86 3.71
N PHE A 16 28.44 -22.64 2.64
CA PHE A 16 29.82 -23.11 2.55
C PHE A 16 30.79 -21.97 2.83
N HIS A 17 31.57 -22.15 3.91
CA HIS A 17 32.81 -21.41 4.16
C HIS A 17 33.94 -22.08 3.37
N GLY A 18 34.57 -21.34 2.49
CA GLY A 18 35.97 -21.54 2.09
C GLY A 18 36.26 -22.42 0.88
N ALA A 19 35.87 -22.04 -0.32
CA ALA A 19 36.69 -22.22 -1.52
C ALA A 19 36.70 -20.91 -2.26
N SER A 20 37.87 -20.39 -2.66
CA SER A 20 37.97 -19.18 -3.45
C SER A 20 37.24 -19.38 -4.77
N PRO A 21 36.22 -18.59 -5.09
CA PRO A 21 35.55 -18.69 -6.39
C PRO A 21 36.59 -18.39 -7.47
N VAL A 22 36.62 -19.21 -8.52
CA VAL A 22 37.28 -18.82 -9.77
C VAL A 22 36.59 -17.53 -10.21
N ARG A 23 37.29 -16.40 -10.09
CA ARG A 23 36.73 -15.11 -10.49
C ARG A 23 36.57 -15.10 -12.01
N ALA A 24 35.34 -14.94 -12.47
CA ALA A 24 35.04 -14.71 -13.87
C ALA A 24 35.69 -13.40 -14.43
N ASP A 25 36.33 -12.62 -13.56
CA ASP A 25 36.86 -11.29 -13.86
C ASP A 25 38.32 -11.31 -14.38
N ASP A 26 39.05 -12.46 -14.32
CA ASP A 26 40.49 -12.52 -14.59
C ASP A 26 40.92 -13.12 -15.96
N VAL A 27 40.03 -13.29 -16.90
CA VAL A 27 40.37 -13.88 -18.20
C VAL A 27 40.24 -12.84 -19.31
N ALA A 28 41.36 -12.55 -20.03
CA ALA A 28 41.32 -11.84 -21.30
C ALA A 28 40.41 -12.65 -22.25
N LYS A 29 39.26 -12.11 -22.59
CA LYS A 29 38.10 -12.83 -23.11
C LYS A 29 38.22 -13.21 -24.58
N PRO A 30 38.05 -14.47 -24.95
CA PRO A 30 37.32 -14.77 -26.15
C PRO A 30 35.86 -14.40 -25.99
N ASP A 31 35.21 -13.90 -27.05
CA ASP A 31 33.77 -13.59 -26.98
C ASP A 31 33.01 -14.82 -26.47
N PRO A 32 32.11 -14.65 -25.47
CA PRO A 32 31.35 -15.74 -24.93
C PRO A 32 30.45 -16.37 -26.01
N ILE A 33 30.17 -17.66 -25.87
CA ILE A 33 29.23 -18.36 -26.74
C ILE A 33 27.84 -17.94 -26.35
N ALA A 34 27.07 -17.31 -27.23
CA ALA A 34 25.67 -17.04 -26.99
C ALA A 34 24.89 -18.36 -26.97
N ILE A 35 24.03 -18.55 -25.97
CA ILE A 35 23.08 -19.64 -25.95
C ILE A 35 21.76 -19.12 -26.52
N ASP A 36 21.41 -19.59 -27.70
CA ASP A 36 20.21 -19.23 -28.44
C ASP A 36 19.76 -20.42 -29.32
N GLY A 37 18.68 -20.22 -30.10
CA GLY A 37 18.15 -21.26 -30.97
C GLY A 37 19.11 -21.75 -32.07
N ASP A 38 20.17 -20.99 -32.40
CA ASP A 38 21.16 -21.36 -33.42
C ASP A 38 22.32 -22.19 -32.84
N THR A 39 22.68 -21.94 -31.60
CA THR A 39 23.82 -22.54 -30.90
C THR A 39 23.44 -23.72 -30.05
N ALA A 40 22.20 -23.72 -29.50
CA ALA A 40 21.73 -24.76 -28.61
C ALA A 40 20.23 -25.05 -28.80
N THR A 41 19.81 -26.23 -28.37
CA THR A 41 18.40 -26.52 -28.09
C THR A 41 18.12 -26.09 -26.65
N VAL A 42 17.24 -25.12 -26.48
CA VAL A 42 16.93 -24.50 -25.17
C VAL A 42 15.56 -24.97 -24.70
N ASP A 43 15.43 -25.31 -23.42
CA ASP A 43 14.17 -25.56 -22.73
C ASP A 43 14.09 -24.70 -21.47
N VAL A 44 12.94 -24.12 -21.22
CA VAL A 44 12.64 -23.36 -20.00
C VAL A 44 11.29 -23.82 -19.46
N ARG A 45 11.27 -24.25 -18.22
CA ARG A 45 10.04 -24.65 -17.52
C ARG A 45 9.84 -23.74 -16.32
N LEU A 46 8.59 -23.35 -16.08
CA LEU A 46 8.24 -22.43 -15.01
C LEU A 46 7.47 -23.14 -13.91
N TYR A 47 7.76 -22.73 -12.67
CA TYR A 47 7.22 -23.32 -11.46
C TYR A 47 6.81 -22.21 -10.48
N THR A 48 5.93 -22.54 -9.55
CA THR A 48 5.48 -21.65 -8.46
C THR A 48 6.20 -21.90 -7.15
N ASP A 49 7.05 -22.94 -7.09
CA ASP A 49 7.80 -23.32 -5.90
C ASP A 49 9.30 -23.49 -6.19
N GLU A 50 10.14 -23.21 -5.18
CA GLU A 50 11.60 -23.30 -5.23
C GLU A 50 12.11 -24.70 -5.56
N HIS A 51 11.36 -25.72 -5.18
CA HIS A 51 11.75 -27.11 -5.42
C HIS A 51 11.34 -27.66 -6.80
N HIS A 52 10.73 -26.82 -7.64
CA HIS A 52 10.29 -27.17 -8.99
C HIS A 52 9.33 -28.37 -9.04
N THR A 53 8.46 -28.50 -8.03
CA THR A 53 7.47 -29.59 -7.93
C THR A 53 6.12 -29.17 -8.47
N GLN A 54 5.78 -27.86 -8.41
CA GLN A 54 4.50 -27.30 -8.83
C GLN A 54 4.69 -26.47 -10.11
N LYS A 55 4.34 -27.06 -11.25
CA LYS A 55 4.36 -26.32 -12.53
C LYS A 55 3.42 -25.13 -12.47
N LEU A 56 3.83 -24.06 -13.17
CA LEU A 56 3.01 -22.87 -13.34
C LEU A 56 1.81 -23.19 -14.26
N GLU A 57 0.64 -23.46 -13.69
CA GLU A 57 -0.62 -23.71 -14.40
C GLU A 57 -1.68 -22.68 -13.99
N ASP A 58 -1.70 -22.30 -12.72
CA ASP A 58 -2.64 -21.34 -12.16
C ASP A 58 -2.19 -19.88 -12.34
N PRO A 59 -3.13 -18.93 -12.43
CA PRO A 59 -2.82 -17.52 -12.49
C PRO A 59 -2.08 -17.01 -11.24
N VAL A 60 -1.04 -16.23 -11.47
CA VAL A 60 -0.19 -15.63 -10.43
C VAL A 60 -0.34 -14.10 -10.40
N THR A 61 -0.01 -13.46 -9.28
CA THR A 61 0.07 -12.00 -9.22
C THR A 61 1.37 -11.51 -9.85
N SER A 62 1.43 -10.25 -10.27
CA SER A 62 2.65 -9.68 -10.86
C SER A 62 3.83 -9.60 -9.89
N THR A 63 3.57 -9.71 -8.59
CA THR A 63 4.59 -9.73 -7.52
C THR A 63 4.91 -11.14 -7.04
N SER A 64 4.35 -12.18 -7.67
CA SER A 64 4.68 -13.54 -7.32
C SER A 64 6.11 -13.88 -7.76
N THR A 65 6.90 -14.42 -6.85
CA THR A 65 8.18 -15.03 -7.21
C THR A 65 7.90 -16.31 -7.98
N LEU A 66 8.48 -16.42 -9.15
CA LEU A 66 8.42 -17.58 -10.02
C LEU A 66 9.80 -18.23 -10.11
N TYR A 67 9.82 -19.50 -10.43
CA TYR A 67 11.05 -20.27 -10.50
C TYR A 67 11.19 -20.84 -11.90
N GLY A 68 12.34 -20.62 -12.52
CA GLY A 68 12.68 -21.10 -13.86
C GLY A 68 13.70 -22.23 -13.80
N ALA A 69 13.39 -23.35 -14.40
CA ALA A 69 14.35 -24.38 -14.69
C ALA A 69 14.77 -24.24 -16.16
N PHE A 70 15.97 -23.75 -16.37
CA PHE A 70 16.61 -23.61 -17.68
C PHE A 70 17.46 -24.81 -17.98
N SER A 71 17.42 -25.31 -19.21
CA SER A 71 18.38 -26.26 -19.73
C SER A 71 18.72 -25.97 -21.20
N ALA A 72 19.93 -26.24 -21.59
CA ALA A 72 20.36 -26.12 -22.97
C ALA A 72 21.32 -27.25 -23.37
N GLN A 73 21.11 -27.80 -24.56
CA GLN A 73 22.01 -28.75 -25.22
C GLN A 73 22.67 -28.06 -26.42
N PHE A 74 24.00 -27.96 -26.39
CA PHE A 74 24.72 -27.35 -27.51
C PHE A 74 24.64 -28.22 -28.75
N LYS A 75 24.45 -27.57 -29.90
CA LYS A 75 24.45 -28.22 -31.21
C LYS A 75 25.88 -28.58 -31.67
N GLY A 76 26.02 -29.60 -32.51
CA GLY A 76 27.31 -30.09 -32.95
C GLY A 76 28.25 -28.97 -33.45
N GLY A 77 29.48 -28.93 -32.95
CA GLY A 77 30.49 -27.92 -33.25
C GLY A 77 30.29 -26.54 -32.67
N LYS A 78 29.22 -26.33 -31.83
CA LYS A 78 28.91 -25.06 -31.15
C LYS A 78 29.13 -25.11 -29.64
N ALA A 79 29.52 -26.25 -29.14
CA ALA A 79 29.78 -26.44 -27.70
C ALA A 79 31.00 -25.63 -27.23
N PRO A 80 31.06 -25.27 -25.94
CA PRO A 80 32.25 -24.68 -25.33
C PRO A 80 33.49 -25.56 -25.51
N THR A 81 34.64 -24.89 -25.68
CA THR A 81 35.95 -25.51 -25.74
C THR A 81 36.88 -24.93 -24.68
N PRO A 82 38.03 -25.55 -24.37
CA PRO A 82 38.99 -24.97 -23.43
C PRO A 82 39.40 -23.51 -23.73
N GLU A 83 39.41 -23.13 -25.01
CA GLU A 83 39.76 -21.79 -25.48
C GLU A 83 38.55 -20.82 -25.38
N LYS A 84 37.33 -21.35 -25.51
CA LYS A 84 36.05 -20.62 -25.42
C LYS A 84 35.16 -21.24 -24.35
N ASN A 85 35.56 -21.14 -23.09
CA ASN A 85 34.93 -21.82 -21.98
C ASN A 85 33.81 -21.06 -21.30
N ILE A 86 33.35 -19.95 -21.88
CA ILE A 86 32.25 -19.16 -21.35
C ILE A 86 31.07 -19.22 -22.31
N ALA A 87 29.88 -19.53 -21.79
CA ALA A 87 28.64 -19.45 -22.53
C ALA A 87 27.65 -18.52 -21.76
N VAL A 88 26.82 -17.81 -22.52
CA VAL A 88 25.91 -16.79 -21.95
C VAL A 88 24.51 -16.96 -22.52
N TYR A 89 23.53 -17.03 -21.66
CA TYR A 89 22.12 -16.97 -22.00
C TYR A 89 21.53 -15.63 -21.58
N LYS A 90 20.98 -14.87 -22.51
CA LYS A 90 20.28 -13.59 -22.19
C LYS A 90 18.90 -13.92 -21.66
N LEU A 91 18.58 -13.45 -20.45
CA LEU A 91 17.24 -13.53 -19.89
C LEU A 91 16.33 -12.47 -20.53
N PRO A 92 15.01 -12.70 -20.57
CA PRO A 92 14.05 -11.71 -21.06
C PRO A 92 14.07 -10.41 -20.25
N ASP A 93 14.00 -9.27 -20.92
CA ASP A 93 13.93 -7.95 -20.25
C ASP A 93 12.56 -7.73 -19.52
N THR A 94 11.62 -8.65 -19.71
CA THR A 94 10.30 -8.65 -19.08
C THR A 94 10.23 -9.38 -17.75
N ILE A 95 11.38 -9.85 -17.25
CA ILE A 95 11.51 -10.45 -15.90
C ILE A 95 12.57 -9.71 -15.09
N VAL A 96 12.44 -9.77 -13.77
CA VAL A 96 13.45 -9.26 -12.82
C VAL A 96 14.04 -10.46 -12.10
N VAL A 97 15.35 -10.59 -12.13
CA VAL A 97 16.11 -11.68 -11.51
C VAL A 97 17.06 -11.14 -10.45
N ASP A 98 17.48 -12.00 -9.50
CA ASP A 98 18.54 -11.63 -8.57
C ASP A 98 19.92 -11.83 -9.21
N ASP A 99 20.67 -10.75 -9.35
CA ASP A 99 22.05 -10.76 -9.88
C ASP A 99 23.05 -11.54 -9.01
N ASN A 100 22.64 -11.99 -7.83
CA ASN A 100 23.45 -12.81 -6.93
C ASN A 100 23.19 -14.31 -7.08
N ASP A 101 22.21 -14.71 -7.87
CA ASP A 101 21.95 -16.13 -8.12
C ASP A 101 23.12 -16.76 -8.87
N GLY A 102 23.49 -17.97 -8.44
CA GLY A 102 24.57 -18.72 -9.04
C GLY A 102 24.86 -20.03 -8.32
N GLY A 103 25.71 -20.86 -8.90
CA GLY A 103 26.05 -22.13 -8.33
C GLY A 103 27.10 -22.91 -9.12
N ASP A 104 27.36 -24.11 -8.67
CA ASP A 104 28.28 -25.03 -9.35
C ASP A 104 27.59 -25.72 -10.54
N LEU A 105 28.33 -25.88 -11.64
CA LEU A 105 27.97 -26.77 -12.73
C LEU A 105 28.49 -28.16 -12.41
N MET A 106 27.59 -29.12 -12.30
CA MET A 106 27.93 -30.51 -11.98
C MET A 106 27.73 -31.42 -13.19
N GLU A 107 28.48 -32.48 -13.30
CA GLU A 107 28.44 -33.44 -14.42
C GLU A 107 27.14 -34.29 -14.43
N GLY A 108 26.35 -34.26 -13.37
CA GLY A 108 25.09 -34.97 -13.24
C GLY A 108 24.35 -34.64 -11.97
N PRO A 109 23.19 -35.25 -11.71
CA PRO A 109 22.35 -34.97 -10.58
C PRO A 109 22.85 -35.49 -9.21
N GLU A 110 23.90 -36.27 -9.22
CA GLU A 110 24.42 -36.95 -7.99
C GLU A 110 25.32 -35.96 -7.21
N ALA A 111 25.24 -36.03 -5.88
CA ALA A 111 26.07 -35.23 -4.98
C ALA A 111 27.59 -35.49 -5.11
N THR A 112 27.97 -36.59 -5.73
CA THR A 112 29.34 -37.00 -6.01
C THR A 112 29.80 -36.73 -7.43
N ALA A 113 28.96 -36.12 -8.27
CA ALA A 113 29.30 -35.77 -9.64
C ALA A 113 30.49 -34.81 -9.69
N ALA A 114 31.31 -34.92 -10.74
CA ALA A 114 32.44 -34.03 -10.93
C ALA A 114 31.95 -32.59 -11.22
N LYS A 115 32.68 -31.61 -10.72
CA LYS A 115 32.39 -30.19 -11.01
C LYS A 115 32.87 -29.83 -12.43
N ALA A 116 31.94 -29.45 -13.28
CA ALA A 116 32.21 -29.04 -14.64
C ALA A 116 32.49 -27.53 -14.78
N GLY A 117 32.20 -26.74 -13.74
CA GLY A 117 32.38 -25.30 -13.74
C GLY A 117 31.50 -24.58 -12.72
N ALA A 118 31.11 -23.36 -13.03
CA ALA A 118 30.19 -22.55 -12.24
C ALA A 118 29.27 -21.73 -13.16
N TRP A 119 28.13 -21.31 -12.62
CA TRP A 119 27.23 -20.37 -13.29
C TRP A 119 26.84 -19.22 -12.34
N LYS A 120 26.47 -18.09 -12.88
CA LYS A 120 25.92 -16.94 -12.13
C LYS A 120 24.99 -16.12 -13.00
N ILE A 121 24.10 -15.38 -12.35
CA ILE A 121 23.33 -14.31 -13.00
C ILE A 121 24.08 -13.00 -12.82
N LYS A 122 24.18 -12.22 -13.91
CA LYS A 122 24.66 -10.85 -13.88
C LYS A 122 24.14 -10.08 -15.09
N ASP A 123 23.69 -8.84 -14.86
CA ASP A 123 23.23 -7.94 -15.92
C ASP A 123 22.17 -8.61 -16.84
N ASN A 124 21.18 -9.25 -16.22
CA ASN A 124 20.11 -9.99 -16.90
C ASN A 124 20.60 -11.11 -17.84
N LYS A 125 21.68 -11.78 -17.46
CA LYS A 125 22.30 -12.90 -18.20
C LYS A 125 22.67 -14.02 -17.25
N VAL A 126 22.42 -15.26 -17.67
CA VAL A 126 23.02 -16.44 -17.04
C VAL A 126 24.37 -16.71 -17.71
N ILE A 127 25.43 -16.63 -16.94
CA ILE A 127 26.81 -16.82 -17.39
C ILE A 127 27.30 -18.17 -16.90
N PHE A 128 27.66 -19.06 -17.81
CA PHE A 128 28.24 -20.37 -17.53
C PHE A 128 29.74 -20.32 -17.80
N ALA A 129 30.55 -20.57 -16.78
CA ALA A 129 32.00 -20.64 -16.86
C ALA A 129 32.44 -22.08 -16.62
N PHE A 130 32.89 -22.75 -17.68
CA PHE A 130 33.31 -24.14 -17.61
C PHE A 130 34.79 -24.24 -17.18
N ASP A 131 35.10 -25.29 -16.44
CA ASP A 131 36.50 -25.67 -16.18
C ASP A 131 37.18 -26.17 -17.48
N LYS A 132 38.34 -25.61 -17.81
CA LYS A 132 39.05 -25.92 -19.04
C LYS A 132 39.56 -27.36 -19.10
N ASN A 133 39.98 -27.93 -17.96
CA ASN A 133 40.47 -29.30 -17.90
C ASN A 133 39.29 -30.27 -18.05
N TRP A 134 38.13 -29.93 -17.44
CA TRP A 134 36.94 -30.71 -17.64
C TRP A 134 36.51 -30.74 -19.11
N LEU A 135 36.48 -29.57 -19.80
CA LEU A 135 36.17 -29.49 -21.22
C LEU A 135 37.15 -30.30 -22.10
N ALA A 136 38.45 -30.26 -21.78
CA ALA A 136 39.45 -31.02 -22.51
C ALA A 136 39.24 -32.58 -22.37
N SER A 137 38.69 -32.99 -21.27
CA SER A 137 38.42 -34.43 -20.96
C SER A 137 37.03 -34.90 -21.44
N ASN A 138 36.10 -33.93 -21.72
CA ASN A 138 34.71 -34.18 -22.08
C ASN A 138 34.32 -33.45 -23.39
N PRO A 139 34.88 -33.85 -24.55
CA PRO A 139 34.60 -33.15 -25.84
C PRO A 139 33.24 -33.51 -26.46
N ALA A 140 32.40 -34.30 -25.75
CA ALA A 140 31.10 -34.74 -26.26
C ALA A 140 30.02 -33.66 -26.17
N GLU A 141 28.78 -34.02 -26.48
CA GLU A 141 27.61 -33.14 -26.35
C GLU A 141 27.50 -32.58 -24.93
N ILE A 142 27.50 -31.26 -24.81
CA ILE A 142 27.44 -30.56 -23.52
C ILE A 142 26.04 -30.07 -23.27
N TYR A 143 25.52 -30.41 -22.08
CA TYR A 143 24.28 -29.90 -21.52
C TYR A 143 24.61 -28.94 -20.39
N VAL A 144 23.83 -27.89 -20.27
CA VAL A 144 23.85 -26.98 -19.11
C VAL A 144 22.47 -26.81 -18.54
N GLY A 145 22.41 -26.53 -17.26
CA GLY A 145 21.18 -26.16 -16.60
C GLY A 145 21.42 -25.08 -15.55
N ALA A 146 20.41 -24.32 -15.27
CA ALA A 146 20.37 -23.34 -14.18
C ALA A 146 18.94 -23.22 -13.66
N ASN A 147 18.82 -23.16 -12.34
CA ASN A 147 17.56 -22.82 -11.68
C ASN A 147 17.68 -21.39 -11.17
N PHE A 148 16.70 -20.56 -11.46
CA PHE A 148 16.68 -19.16 -11.04
C PHE A 148 15.29 -18.74 -10.59
N SER A 149 15.24 -17.79 -9.68
CA SER A 149 14.01 -17.12 -9.30
C SER A 149 13.84 -15.82 -10.07
N PHE A 150 12.60 -15.42 -10.32
CA PHE A 150 12.29 -14.17 -10.98
C PHE A 150 10.91 -13.66 -10.65
N GLU A 151 10.71 -12.37 -10.86
CA GLU A 151 9.42 -11.71 -10.86
C GLU A 151 9.13 -11.15 -12.24
N LEU A 152 7.87 -10.91 -12.59
CA LEU A 152 7.52 -10.26 -13.85
C LEU A 152 7.94 -8.79 -13.80
N ALA A 153 8.77 -8.35 -14.75
CA ALA A 153 9.11 -6.95 -14.90
C ALA A 153 7.89 -6.20 -15.46
N GLY A 154 7.37 -5.27 -14.68
CA GLY A 154 6.31 -4.41 -15.14
C GLY A 154 5.00 -4.62 -14.40
N LYS A 155 4.14 -3.65 -14.60
CA LYS A 155 2.85 -3.53 -13.96
C LYS A 155 1.97 -4.67 -14.42
N GLY A 156 1.41 -5.37 -13.45
CA GLY A 156 0.56 -6.52 -13.67
C GLY A 156 -0.48 -6.27 -14.75
N THR A 157 -0.68 -7.26 -15.55
CA THR A 157 -1.85 -7.39 -16.39
C THR A 157 -2.94 -7.97 -15.50
N GLY A 158 -4.12 -7.36 -15.49
CA GLY A 158 -5.20 -7.74 -14.60
C GLY A 158 -5.76 -9.15 -14.79
N SER A 159 -6.78 -9.46 -14.02
CA SER A 159 -7.46 -10.74 -14.03
C SER A 159 -7.92 -11.17 -15.43
N GLY A 160 -7.66 -12.42 -15.78
CA GLY A 160 -8.02 -12.99 -17.09
C GLY A 160 -7.05 -12.65 -18.23
N SER A 161 -5.95 -11.94 -17.97
CA SER A 161 -4.89 -11.67 -18.91
C SER A 161 -3.69 -12.60 -18.72
N SER A 162 -2.67 -12.45 -19.56
CA SER A 162 -1.42 -13.18 -19.42
C SER A 162 -0.23 -12.27 -19.73
N ALA A 163 0.81 -12.37 -18.93
CA ALA A 163 2.10 -11.80 -19.27
C ALA A 163 2.77 -12.67 -20.35
N SER A 164 3.32 -12.03 -21.38
CA SER A 164 4.08 -12.72 -22.43
C SER A 164 5.56 -12.53 -22.18
N VAL A 165 6.27 -13.62 -21.91
CA VAL A 165 7.72 -13.62 -21.70
C VAL A 165 8.38 -14.36 -22.85
N VAL A 166 9.26 -13.69 -23.59
CA VAL A 166 9.96 -14.28 -24.73
C VAL A 166 11.34 -14.77 -24.31
N PHE A 167 11.50 -16.09 -24.19
CA PHE A 167 12.77 -16.72 -23.89
C PHE A 167 13.54 -17.02 -25.17
N PRO A 168 14.77 -16.53 -25.33
CA PRO A 168 15.59 -16.83 -26.51
C PRO A 168 15.78 -18.34 -26.75
N GLY A 169 15.53 -18.79 -27.96
CA GLY A 169 15.62 -20.22 -28.31
C GLY A 169 14.42 -21.09 -27.93
N VAL A 170 13.49 -20.56 -27.11
CA VAL A 170 12.25 -21.25 -26.67
C VAL A 170 11.02 -20.63 -27.34
N GLY A 171 10.97 -19.30 -27.38
CA GLY A 171 9.80 -18.56 -27.86
C GLY A 171 9.01 -17.91 -26.73
N THR A 172 7.73 -17.64 -26.99
CA THR A 172 6.85 -16.95 -26.03
C THR A 172 6.21 -17.94 -25.06
N ILE A 173 6.45 -17.74 -23.78
CA ILE A 173 5.72 -18.41 -22.71
C ILE A 173 4.66 -17.41 -22.18
N LYS A 174 3.40 -17.85 -22.14
CA LYS A 174 2.31 -17.07 -21.55
C LYS A 174 2.15 -17.47 -20.07
N ILE A 175 2.25 -16.48 -19.20
CA ILE A 175 2.09 -16.64 -17.76
C ILE A 175 0.69 -16.10 -17.41
N PRO A 176 -0.27 -16.93 -17.01
CA PRO A 176 -1.59 -16.47 -16.58
C PRO A 176 -1.44 -15.51 -15.39
N THR A 177 -2.17 -14.39 -15.42
CA THR A 177 -2.10 -13.40 -14.34
C THR A 177 -3.46 -13.15 -13.72
N LYS A 178 -3.46 -12.79 -12.44
CA LYS A 178 -4.63 -12.36 -11.69
C LYS A 178 -4.33 -11.08 -10.94
N ASP A 179 -5.39 -10.35 -10.57
CA ASP A 179 -5.25 -9.18 -9.72
C ASP A 179 -4.77 -9.58 -8.32
N GLY A 180 -4.04 -8.70 -7.71
CA GLY A 180 -3.67 -8.81 -6.31
C GLY A 180 -4.84 -8.43 -5.41
N LYS A 181 -4.70 -8.73 -4.13
CA LYS A 181 -5.67 -8.36 -3.12
C LYS A 181 -5.66 -6.85 -2.89
N VAL A 182 -6.85 -6.27 -2.67
CA VAL A 182 -7.01 -4.87 -2.25
C VAL A 182 -7.62 -4.85 -0.85
N THR A 183 -6.90 -4.29 0.10
CA THR A 183 -7.38 -4.05 1.46
C THR A 183 -7.52 -2.56 1.68
N GLY A 184 -8.24 -2.15 2.73
CA GLY A 184 -8.38 -0.71 2.98
C GLY A 184 -8.71 -0.37 4.42
N THR A 185 -8.47 0.89 4.74
CA THR A 185 -8.82 1.53 6.01
C THR A 185 -9.56 2.83 5.75
N LYS A 186 -10.35 3.28 6.71
CA LYS A 186 -11.13 4.51 6.62
C LYS A 186 -11.03 5.32 7.89
N SER A 187 -10.93 6.65 7.75
CA SER A 187 -10.95 7.60 8.86
C SER A 187 -11.67 8.88 8.47
N GLY A 188 -12.11 9.64 9.46
CA GLY A 188 -12.74 10.94 9.29
C GLY A 188 -12.08 12.02 10.14
N THR A 189 -12.02 13.24 9.62
CA THR A 189 -11.50 14.41 10.35
C THR A 189 -12.52 15.54 10.32
N PHE A 190 -12.92 15.99 11.50
CA PHE A 190 -13.84 17.12 11.66
C PHE A 190 -13.12 18.45 11.40
N SER A 191 -13.83 19.36 10.75
CA SER A 191 -13.49 20.78 10.67
C SER A 191 -14.75 21.61 10.65
N GLN A 192 -14.64 22.89 10.99
CA GLN A 192 -15.72 23.87 10.82
C GLN A 192 -15.18 25.03 9.98
N GLY A 193 -15.91 25.36 8.91
CA GLY A 193 -15.57 26.49 8.05
C GLY A 193 -15.78 27.85 8.76
N ALA A 194 -15.26 28.91 8.17
CA ALA A 194 -15.49 30.28 8.65
C ALA A 194 -16.97 30.70 8.55
N ASP A 195 -17.74 30.02 7.71
CA ASP A 195 -19.20 30.15 7.54
C ASP A 195 -19.98 29.41 8.64
N GLY A 196 -19.29 28.76 9.58
CA GLY A 196 -19.90 27.97 10.65
C GLY A 196 -20.34 26.56 10.24
N VAL A 197 -20.18 26.18 8.99
CA VAL A 197 -20.62 24.86 8.50
C VAL A 197 -19.69 23.75 9.02
N ALA A 198 -20.29 22.75 9.65
CA ALA A 198 -19.58 21.56 10.11
C ALA A 198 -19.29 20.62 8.92
N LYS A 199 -18.03 20.25 8.76
CA LYS A 199 -17.53 19.40 7.69
C LYS A 199 -16.75 18.23 8.25
N VAL A 200 -16.89 17.06 7.64
CA VAL A 200 -16.02 15.90 7.87
C VAL A 200 -15.32 15.56 6.56
N THR A 201 -14.00 15.57 6.60
CA THR A 201 -13.17 15.06 5.50
C THR A 201 -12.90 13.58 5.76
N TRP A 202 -13.33 12.73 4.85
CA TRP A 202 -13.11 11.30 4.88
C TRP A 202 -11.86 10.95 4.09
N THR A 203 -11.13 9.98 4.61
CA THR A 203 -9.95 9.42 3.97
C THR A 203 -10.07 7.91 3.95
N VAL A 204 -10.06 7.31 2.77
CA VAL A 204 -9.96 5.87 2.57
C VAL A 204 -8.61 5.57 1.95
N THR A 205 -7.82 4.71 2.59
CA THR A 205 -6.56 4.24 2.04
C THR A 205 -6.74 2.81 1.57
N LEU A 206 -6.61 2.60 0.26
CA LEU A 206 -6.60 1.28 -0.37
C LEU A 206 -5.15 0.83 -0.52
N THR A 207 -4.84 -0.37 -0.03
CA THR A 207 -3.53 -1.00 -0.22
C THR A 207 -3.68 -2.12 -1.24
N VAL A 208 -3.05 -1.94 -2.40
CA VAL A 208 -3.05 -2.89 -3.52
C VAL A 208 -1.78 -3.74 -3.44
N GLU A 209 -1.96 -5.06 -3.33
CA GLU A 209 -0.85 -6.02 -3.15
C GLU A 209 0.06 -6.09 -4.39
N SER A 210 -0.52 -6.08 -5.58
CA SER A 210 0.23 -6.11 -6.84
C SER A 210 -0.34 -5.15 -7.89
N TYR A 211 -1.54 -5.43 -8.38
CA TYR A 211 -2.26 -4.66 -9.37
C TYR A 211 -3.75 -4.97 -9.23
N ALA A 212 -4.61 -3.99 -9.44
CA ALA A 212 -6.05 -4.19 -9.43
C ALA A 212 -6.68 -3.49 -10.64
N THR A 213 -7.53 -4.21 -11.37
CA THR A 213 -8.25 -3.68 -12.54
C THR A 213 -9.71 -3.42 -12.21
N ASP A 214 -10.29 -2.46 -12.92
CA ASP A 214 -11.72 -2.12 -12.82
C ASP A 214 -12.17 -1.88 -11.37
N VAL A 215 -11.36 -1.12 -10.62
CA VAL A 215 -11.68 -0.84 -9.22
C VAL A 215 -12.88 0.09 -9.14
N SER A 216 -13.92 -0.33 -8.44
CA SER A 216 -15.10 0.47 -8.13
C SER A 216 -15.17 0.80 -6.65
N PHE A 217 -15.90 1.85 -6.32
CA PHE A 217 -16.00 2.36 -4.96
C PHE A 217 -17.45 2.75 -4.64
N THR A 218 -17.91 2.34 -3.47
CA THR A 218 -19.22 2.73 -2.93
C THR A 218 -19.04 3.15 -1.48
N ASP A 219 -19.73 4.18 -1.10
CA ASP A 219 -19.71 4.71 0.26
C ASP A 219 -21.12 4.96 0.77
N THR A 220 -21.35 4.67 2.05
CA THR A 220 -22.63 4.92 2.71
C THR A 220 -22.41 5.94 3.81
N LEU A 221 -22.98 7.13 3.59
CA LEU A 221 -22.92 8.25 4.52
C LEU A 221 -23.94 8.09 5.65
N GLY A 222 -23.63 8.61 6.81
CA GLY A 222 -24.62 8.76 7.88
C GLY A 222 -25.75 9.73 7.50
N ASP A 223 -26.96 9.48 7.99
CA ASP A 223 -28.21 10.16 7.60
C ASP A 223 -28.17 11.70 7.72
N ASN A 224 -27.35 12.23 8.62
CA ASN A 224 -27.27 13.66 8.91
C ASN A 224 -26.29 14.43 8.01
N PHE A 225 -25.71 13.79 7.00
CA PHE A 225 -24.65 14.38 6.19
C PHE A 225 -24.98 14.37 4.71
N ASP A 226 -24.60 15.42 4.04
CA ASP A 226 -24.62 15.53 2.58
C ASP A 226 -23.21 15.45 2.04
N PHE A 227 -23.04 14.82 0.87
CA PHE A 227 -21.80 14.80 0.12
C PHE A 227 -21.51 16.18 -0.46
N VAL A 228 -20.25 16.61 -0.40
CA VAL A 228 -19.81 17.85 -1.04
C VAL A 228 -19.38 17.57 -2.47
N ASN A 229 -20.15 18.07 -3.43
CA ASN A 229 -19.84 17.93 -4.85
C ASN A 229 -18.42 18.41 -5.15
N ASP A 230 -17.77 17.76 -6.11
CA ASP A 230 -16.40 18.07 -6.56
C ASP A 230 -15.28 17.90 -5.51
N SER A 231 -15.60 17.36 -4.33
CA SER A 231 -14.61 17.11 -3.27
C SER A 231 -13.85 15.80 -3.45
N PHE A 232 -14.36 14.87 -4.27
CA PHE A 232 -13.78 13.53 -4.42
C PHE A 232 -12.45 13.57 -5.18
N LYS A 233 -11.43 12.95 -4.57
CA LYS A 233 -10.08 12.89 -5.13
C LYS A 233 -9.50 11.49 -4.94
N LEU A 234 -8.74 11.04 -5.93
CA LEU A 234 -7.86 9.87 -5.84
C LEU A 234 -6.41 10.35 -5.91
N ASP A 235 -5.59 9.98 -4.93
CA ASP A 235 -4.18 10.36 -4.81
C ASP A 235 -3.97 11.89 -4.92
N GLY A 236 -4.89 12.63 -4.28
CA GLY A 236 -4.91 14.09 -4.27
C GLY A 236 -5.37 14.76 -5.57
N LYS A 237 -5.67 13.99 -6.61
CA LYS A 237 -6.15 14.50 -7.91
C LYS A 237 -7.66 14.34 -8.02
N LYS A 238 -8.34 15.38 -8.48
CA LYS A 238 -9.76 15.31 -8.84
C LYS A 238 -9.91 14.36 -10.04
N LEU A 239 -10.91 13.48 -9.97
CA LEU A 239 -11.23 12.60 -11.08
C LEU A 239 -12.09 13.34 -12.12
N ASP A 240 -11.92 12.96 -13.40
CA ASP A 240 -12.75 13.48 -14.50
C ASP A 240 -14.20 13.03 -14.33
N SER A 241 -14.43 11.79 -13.88
CA SER A 241 -15.75 11.29 -13.50
C SER A 241 -15.96 11.46 -12.01
N GLN A 242 -16.98 12.24 -11.62
CA GLN A 242 -17.36 12.41 -10.22
C GLN A 242 -18.37 11.33 -9.80
N PRO A 243 -18.42 10.99 -8.50
CA PRO A 243 -19.35 9.96 -8.02
C PRO A 243 -20.80 10.35 -8.25
N MET A 244 -21.63 9.36 -8.51
CA MET A 244 -23.08 9.46 -8.49
C MET A 244 -23.58 9.38 -7.04
N ILE A 245 -24.52 10.26 -6.71
CA ILE A 245 -25.12 10.35 -5.37
C ILE A 245 -26.58 9.91 -5.45
N ASP A 246 -26.93 8.88 -4.71
CA ASP A 246 -28.31 8.45 -4.52
C ASP A 246 -28.63 8.36 -3.01
N GLY A 247 -29.33 9.37 -2.52
CA GLY A 247 -29.57 9.53 -1.08
C GLY A 247 -28.27 9.62 -0.29
N GLN A 248 -28.02 8.63 0.54
CA GLN A 248 -26.79 8.53 1.35
C GLN A 248 -25.70 7.67 0.70
N VAL A 249 -25.96 7.16 -0.49
CA VAL A 249 -24.99 6.30 -1.19
C VAL A 249 -24.23 7.10 -2.23
N VAL A 250 -22.91 7.04 -2.13
CA VAL A 250 -21.94 7.65 -3.03
C VAL A 250 -21.30 6.55 -3.83
N THR A 251 -21.50 6.51 -5.15
CA THR A 251 -20.99 5.44 -6.01
C THR A 251 -20.08 6.00 -7.09
N LEU A 252 -18.91 5.40 -7.24
CA LEU A 252 -18.03 5.60 -8.38
C LEU A 252 -17.78 4.25 -9.05
N ASP A 253 -18.33 4.08 -10.24
CA ASP A 253 -18.29 2.80 -10.98
C ASP A 253 -16.86 2.41 -11.36
N SER A 254 -15.97 3.38 -11.52
CA SER A 254 -14.57 3.12 -11.85
C SER A 254 -13.63 4.16 -11.27
N LEU A 255 -12.71 3.69 -10.43
CA LEU A 255 -11.48 4.40 -10.05
C LEU A 255 -10.36 4.21 -11.10
N GLY A 256 -10.62 3.35 -12.10
CA GLY A 256 -9.62 2.87 -13.03
C GLY A 256 -8.81 1.70 -12.49
N ASN A 257 -7.67 1.48 -13.10
CA ASN A 257 -6.72 0.46 -12.66
C ASN A 257 -5.76 1.07 -11.63
N LEU A 258 -5.54 0.34 -10.54
CA LEU A 258 -4.63 0.76 -9.47
C LEU A 258 -3.36 -0.08 -9.49
N SER A 259 -2.21 0.58 -9.45
CA SER A 259 -0.91 -0.08 -9.36
C SER A 259 -0.66 -0.62 -7.94
N GLN A 260 0.38 -1.41 -7.77
CA GLN A 260 0.85 -1.81 -6.44
C GLN A 260 1.13 -0.60 -5.55
N GLY A 261 0.73 -0.68 -4.29
CA GLY A 261 0.98 0.34 -3.27
C GLY A 261 -0.28 0.90 -2.63
N ASN A 262 -0.13 2.04 -1.97
CA ASN A 262 -1.22 2.72 -1.31
C ASN A 262 -1.83 3.78 -2.22
N HIS A 263 -3.16 3.74 -2.33
CA HIS A 263 -3.96 4.75 -3.02
C HIS A 263 -4.90 5.41 -2.02
N THR A 264 -5.01 6.73 -2.07
CA THR A 264 -5.80 7.48 -1.10
C THR A 264 -6.98 8.16 -1.78
N ILE A 265 -8.18 7.81 -1.33
CA ILE A 265 -9.43 8.46 -1.69
C ILE A 265 -9.75 9.48 -0.60
N THR A 266 -10.04 10.72 -0.97
CA THR A 266 -10.50 11.76 -0.05
C THR A 266 -11.74 12.46 -0.61
N TYR A 267 -12.67 12.78 0.28
CA TYR A 267 -13.86 13.59 -0.04
C TYR A 267 -14.43 14.21 1.23
N ASP A 268 -15.28 15.21 1.04
CA ASP A 268 -15.88 15.96 2.12
C ASP A 268 -17.38 15.66 2.23
N THR A 269 -17.89 15.68 3.47
CA THR A 269 -19.31 15.72 3.79
C THR A 269 -19.60 16.91 4.70
N VAL A 270 -20.78 17.48 4.56
CA VAL A 270 -21.27 18.58 5.42
C VAL A 270 -22.50 18.15 6.20
N LEU A 271 -22.66 18.70 7.37
CA LEU A 271 -23.85 18.50 8.18
C LEU A 271 -25.06 19.12 7.47
N LYS A 272 -26.15 18.36 7.33
CA LYS A 272 -27.40 18.83 6.73
C LYS A 272 -27.96 20.03 7.48
N SER A 273 -28.56 20.96 6.75
CA SER A 273 -29.26 22.09 7.35
C SER A 273 -30.43 21.58 8.21
N GLY A 274 -30.60 22.19 9.37
CA GLY A 274 -31.66 21.80 10.31
C GLY A 274 -31.34 20.63 11.24
N VAL A 275 -30.21 19.96 11.08
CA VAL A 275 -29.70 19.03 12.10
C VAL A 275 -29.15 19.85 13.24
N ALA A 276 -29.96 20.02 14.29
CA ALA A 276 -29.55 20.74 15.47
C ALA A 276 -28.87 19.79 16.46
N ALA A 277 -27.67 20.13 16.89
CA ALA A 277 -27.14 19.61 18.14
C ALA A 277 -27.86 20.32 19.30
N ASN A 278 -28.98 19.80 19.71
CA ASN A 278 -29.70 20.35 20.85
C ASN A 278 -28.90 20.08 22.14
N GLY A 279 -28.50 21.15 22.80
CA GLY A 279 -28.10 21.25 24.19
C GLY A 279 -27.40 20.07 24.84
N GLY A 280 -26.25 19.63 24.28
CA GLY A 280 -25.41 18.59 24.86
C GLY A 280 -25.39 17.27 24.10
N ASP A 281 -26.25 17.08 23.10
CA ASP A 281 -26.21 15.88 22.26
C ASP A 281 -25.05 15.96 21.25
N LEU A 282 -24.30 14.86 21.16
CA LEU A 282 -23.23 14.75 20.17
C LEU A 282 -23.80 14.26 18.84
N ILE A 283 -23.45 14.96 17.79
CA ILE A 283 -23.65 14.48 16.41
C ILE A 283 -22.57 13.44 16.13
N LYS A 284 -22.98 12.30 15.59
CA LYS A 284 -22.06 11.25 15.12
C LYS A 284 -22.07 11.24 13.60
N ALA A 285 -20.92 11.43 13.02
CA ALA A 285 -20.69 11.16 11.61
C ALA A 285 -20.17 9.72 11.49
N GLU A 286 -21.00 8.84 10.98
CA GLU A 286 -20.68 7.46 10.67
C GLU A 286 -20.52 7.31 9.16
N ASN A 287 -19.63 6.42 8.74
CA ASN A 287 -19.36 6.24 7.33
C ASN A 287 -18.68 4.92 7.03
N THR A 288 -19.17 4.20 6.00
CA THR A 288 -18.65 2.90 5.59
C THR A 288 -18.38 2.90 4.09
N ALA A 289 -17.17 2.55 3.72
CA ALA A 289 -16.74 2.38 2.34
C ALA A 289 -16.65 0.91 1.96
N THR A 290 -16.99 0.60 0.73
CA THR A 290 -16.84 -0.70 0.09
C THR A 290 -16.18 -0.52 -1.27
N TRP A 291 -15.34 -1.46 -1.68
CA TRP A 291 -14.68 -1.45 -2.98
C TRP A 291 -14.68 -2.84 -3.60
N ASN A 292 -14.63 -2.87 -4.93
CA ASN A 292 -14.49 -4.10 -5.70
C ASN A 292 -13.41 -3.92 -6.76
N TRP A 293 -12.88 -5.02 -7.27
CA TRP A 293 -11.96 -5.05 -8.40
C TRP A 293 -12.20 -6.32 -9.21
N ALA A 294 -11.70 -6.39 -10.43
CA ALA A 294 -11.82 -7.60 -11.24
C ALA A 294 -11.15 -8.79 -10.52
N GLY A 295 -11.88 -9.89 -10.38
CA GLY A 295 -11.42 -11.06 -9.64
C GLY A 295 -11.63 -11.01 -8.13
N SER A 296 -12.18 -9.92 -7.57
CA SER A 296 -12.61 -9.90 -6.17
C SER A 296 -13.78 -10.85 -5.93
N SER A 297 -13.85 -11.42 -4.74
CA SER A 297 -14.89 -12.35 -4.29
C SER A 297 -15.53 -11.90 -2.99
N ASP A 298 -16.64 -12.51 -2.60
CA ASP A 298 -17.30 -12.20 -1.32
C ASP A 298 -16.48 -12.59 -0.08
N SER A 299 -15.48 -13.45 -0.25
CA SER A 299 -14.53 -13.80 0.83
C SER A 299 -13.47 -12.74 1.08
N ASP A 300 -13.32 -11.77 0.17
CA ASP A 300 -12.37 -10.68 0.34
C ASP A 300 -12.92 -9.63 1.32
N ASN A 301 -12.05 -9.10 2.17
CA ASN A 301 -12.40 -7.99 3.03
C ASN A 301 -12.38 -6.68 2.22
N ARG A 302 -13.55 -6.28 1.72
CA ARG A 302 -13.75 -5.15 0.80
C ARG A 302 -14.47 -3.97 1.44
N THR A 303 -14.50 -3.93 2.75
CA THR A 303 -15.25 -2.92 3.52
C THR A 303 -14.38 -2.33 4.62
N ALA A 304 -14.48 -1.02 4.80
CA ALA A 304 -13.90 -0.31 5.93
C ALA A 304 -14.90 0.68 6.51
N THR A 305 -15.15 0.58 7.81
CA THR A 305 -15.95 1.53 8.57
C THR A 305 -15.04 2.41 9.39
N ALA A 306 -15.25 3.72 9.31
CA ALA A 306 -14.50 4.67 10.12
C ALA A 306 -14.99 4.64 11.57
N GLU A 307 -14.09 4.91 12.51
CA GLU A 307 -14.51 5.29 13.87
C GLU A 307 -15.39 6.54 13.77
N PRO A 308 -16.54 6.57 14.49
CA PRO A 308 -17.46 7.68 14.41
C PRO A 308 -16.80 9.01 14.77
N VAL A 309 -16.89 10.00 13.89
CA VAL A 309 -16.45 11.36 14.17
C VAL A 309 -17.53 12.07 14.97
N THR A 310 -17.26 12.35 16.24
CA THR A 310 -18.22 12.98 17.14
C THR A 310 -17.90 14.46 17.36
N PHE A 311 -18.91 15.29 17.28
CA PHE A 311 -18.84 16.72 17.57
C PHE A 311 -20.21 17.24 18.01
N GLY A 312 -20.23 18.39 18.65
CA GLY A 312 -21.46 19.02 19.12
C GLY A 312 -21.17 20.39 19.69
N TYR A 313 -22.24 21.12 19.98
CA TYR A 313 -22.17 22.36 20.70
C TYR A 313 -22.05 22.07 22.20
N ASP A 314 -21.04 22.61 22.83
CA ASP A 314 -20.97 22.75 24.29
C ASP A 314 -21.03 24.25 24.62
N THR A 315 -22.25 24.77 24.61
CA THR A 315 -22.47 26.21 24.68
C THR A 315 -22.14 26.78 26.05
N ILE A 316 -22.37 26.02 27.12
CA ILE A 316 -22.12 26.49 28.49
C ILE A 316 -21.77 25.33 29.42
N LYS A 317 -20.67 25.49 30.17
CA LYS A 317 -20.32 24.61 31.27
C LYS A 317 -19.93 25.41 32.50
N LYS A 318 -20.66 25.20 33.60
CA LYS A 318 -20.38 25.83 34.89
C LYS A 318 -19.73 24.82 35.83
N SER A 319 -18.68 25.24 36.50
CA SER A 319 -18.00 24.45 37.51
C SER A 319 -17.65 25.33 38.71
N ASN A 320 -17.74 24.75 39.91
CA ASN A 320 -17.10 25.35 41.09
C ASN A 320 -15.58 25.23 40.90
N GLY A 321 -14.90 26.34 40.95
CA GLY A 321 -13.46 26.41 40.92
C GLY A 321 -12.80 26.13 42.25
N SER A 322 -12.02 27.04 42.71
CA SER A 322 -11.37 27.02 44.01
C SER A 322 -12.10 27.94 44.98
N GLY A 323 -11.93 27.72 46.25
CA GLY A 323 -12.46 28.61 47.29
C GLY A 323 -12.70 27.89 48.61
N THR A 324 -13.14 28.66 49.61
CA THR A 324 -13.58 28.14 50.91
C THR A 324 -15.10 27.93 50.87
N PRO A 325 -15.69 27.16 51.83
CA PRO A 325 -17.14 27.02 51.91
C PRO A 325 -17.92 28.34 52.00
N SER A 326 -17.26 29.39 52.46
CA SER A 326 -17.83 30.74 52.62
C SER A 326 -17.52 31.68 51.42
N ASP A 327 -16.62 31.30 50.54
CA ASP A 327 -16.25 32.10 49.39
C ASP A 327 -15.88 31.20 48.20
N ILE A 328 -16.85 30.94 47.32
CA ILE A 328 -16.74 30.01 46.23
C ILE A 328 -16.50 30.79 44.95
N LYS A 329 -15.37 30.49 44.23
CA LYS A 329 -15.10 30.98 42.90
C LYS A 329 -15.78 30.06 41.86
N TRP A 330 -16.69 30.64 41.11
CA TRP A 330 -17.32 29.95 39.99
C TRP A 330 -16.60 30.24 38.69
N THR A 331 -16.46 29.20 37.86
CA THR A 331 -15.92 29.34 36.49
C THR A 331 -17.02 28.88 35.52
N VAL A 332 -17.32 29.73 34.54
CA VAL A 332 -18.23 29.40 33.45
C VAL A 332 -17.43 29.41 32.16
N LYS A 333 -17.44 28.32 31.42
CA LYS A 333 -16.87 28.20 30.12
C LYS A 333 -17.96 28.21 29.09
N LEU A 334 -17.81 29.05 28.08
CA LEU A 334 -18.77 29.18 26.97
C LEU A 334 -18.12 28.63 25.70
N ASN A 335 -18.93 28.04 24.83
CA ASN A 335 -18.57 27.64 23.48
C ASN A 335 -17.38 26.67 23.42
N GLN A 336 -17.34 25.68 24.31
CA GLN A 336 -16.21 24.74 24.45
C GLN A 336 -16.33 23.53 23.53
N GLY A 337 -17.47 23.28 22.87
CA GLY A 337 -17.66 22.17 21.95
C GLY A 337 -16.73 22.26 20.73
N LYS A 338 -16.54 21.14 20.04
CA LYS A 338 -15.83 21.12 18.76
C LYS A 338 -16.53 22.01 17.72
N LEU A 339 -17.85 21.96 17.71
CA LEU A 339 -18.68 22.84 16.90
C LEU A 339 -18.89 24.16 17.67
N LYS A 340 -18.48 25.26 17.06
CA LYS A 340 -18.59 26.60 17.65
C LYS A 340 -19.89 27.25 17.24
N ALA A 341 -20.72 27.64 18.23
CA ALA A 341 -21.92 28.42 17.99
C ALA A 341 -21.56 29.90 17.77
N ASP A 342 -22.32 30.60 16.92
CA ASP A 342 -22.33 32.05 16.96
C ASP A 342 -23.02 32.48 18.25
N MET A 343 -22.26 33.08 19.15
CA MET A 343 -22.74 33.52 20.46
C MET A 343 -23.21 35.00 20.43
N SER A 344 -23.23 35.63 19.25
CA SER A 344 -23.70 37.02 19.11
C SER A 344 -25.17 37.14 19.53
N GLY A 345 -25.48 38.11 20.37
CA GLY A 345 -26.83 38.33 20.86
C GLY A 345 -27.29 37.39 22.00
N TYR A 346 -26.46 36.40 22.38
CA TYR A 346 -26.77 35.57 23.53
C TYR A 346 -26.66 36.36 24.85
N MET A 347 -27.55 36.09 25.75
CA MET A 347 -27.55 36.65 27.10
C MET A 347 -27.16 35.57 28.10
N PHE A 348 -26.10 35.79 28.85
CA PHE A 348 -25.75 34.95 29.98
C PHE A 348 -26.38 35.46 31.22
N THR A 349 -27.12 34.57 31.91
CA THR A 349 -27.76 34.87 33.19
C THR A 349 -27.34 33.83 34.23
N ASP A 350 -26.86 34.26 35.35
CA ASP A 350 -26.57 33.40 36.51
C ASP A 350 -27.45 33.80 37.69
N ASN A 351 -28.25 32.86 38.17
CA ASN A 351 -29.16 33.05 39.32
C ASN A 351 -28.64 32.26 40.52
N LEU A 352 -28.52 32.93 41.66
CA LEU A 352 -28.19 32.28 42.90
C LEU A 352 -29.47 31.75 43.58
N ASP A 353 -29.32 30.67 44.37
CA ASP A 353 -30.44 29.96 45.06
C ASP A 353 -30.97 30.69 46.28
N GLY A 354 -30.59 31.93 46.49
CA GLY A 354 -31.00 32.76 47.63
C GLY A 354 -30.20 32.51 48.90
N LYS A 355 -29.32 31.52 48.93
CA LYS A 355 -28.44 31.23 50.09
C LYS A 355 -27.02 31.81 49.88
N GLN A 356 -26.78 32.34 48.71
CA GLN A 356 -25.48 32.90 48.32
C GLN A 356 -25.66 34.32 47.84
N THR A 357 -24.63 35.13 47.96
CA THR A 357 -24.56 36.47 47.39
C THR A 357 -23.28 36.60 46.55
N TYR A 358 -23.37 37.37 45.49
CA TYR A 358 -22.19 37.68 44.71
C TYR A 358 -21.24 38.58 45.48
N THR A 359 -19.96 38.24 45.45
CA THR A 359 -18.88 39.06 45.98
C THR A 359 -17.78 39.22 44.92
N GLY A 360 -17.03 40.33 44.99
CA GLY A 360 -15.92 40.54 44.09
C GLY A 360 -16.31 40.97 42.68
N ASN A 361 -15.54 40.54 41.67
CA ASN A 361 -15.65 40.94 40.31
C ASN A 361 -16.01 39.76 39.37
N PHE A 362 -16.83 40.07 38.38
CA PHE A 362 -17.01 39.22 37.21
C PHE A 362 -15.98 39.59 36.13
N THR A 363 -15.17 38.65 35.70
CA THR A 363 -14.16 38.85 34.69
C THR A 363 -14.36 37.89 33.54
N VAL A 364 -14.30 38.39 32.32
CA VAL A 364 -14.42 37.60 31.08
C VAL A 364 -13.07 37.54 30.38
N TYR A 365 -12.69 36.32 30.01
CA TYR A 365 -11.47 36.06 29.24
C TYR A 365 -11.84 35.42 27.88
N LYS A 366 -11.14 35.81 26.82
CA LYS A 366 -11.15 35.11 25.53
C LYS A 366 -9.96 34.16 25.51
N GLY A 367 -10.21 32.86 25.38
CA GLY A 367 -9.20 31.81 25.37
C GLY A 367 -9.61 30.61 26.24
N ASP A 368 -8.72 29.65 26.38
CA ASP A 368 -9.03 28.35 27.00
C ASP A 368 -9.04 28.39 28.54
N SER A 369 -8.38 29.37 29.15
CA SER A 369 -8.32 29.52 30.59
C SER A 369 -8.06 30.99 31.02
N GLU A 370 -8.31 31.29 32.30
CA GLU A 370 -7.94 32.58 32.89
C GLU A 370 -6.43 32.87 32.74
N ALA A 371 -5.60 31.85 32.92
CA ALA A 371 -4.14 32.01 32.92
C ALA A 371 -3.55 32.31 31.53
N SER A 372 -4.21 31.82 30.46
CA SER A 372 -3.77 31.98 29.06
C SER A 372 -4.66 32.90 28.24
N GLY A 373 -5.82 33.27 28.78
CA GLY A 373 -6.82 34.07 28.06
C GLY A 373 -6.53 35.56 28.11
N VAL A 374 -7.02 36.27 27.07
CA VAL A 374 -7.00 37.72 27.04
C VAL A 374 -8.21 38.23 27.81
N LYS A 375 -7.97 39.05 28.82
CA LYS A 375 -9.04 39.68 29.59
C LYS A 375 -9.82 40.65 28.69
N ILE A 376 -11.15 40.40 28.53
CA ILE A 376 -12.03 41.21 27.69
C ILE A 376 -12.72 42.29 28.51
N CYS A 377 -13.29 41.89 29.67
CA CYS A 377 -13.94 42.85 30.54
C CYS A 377 -13.86 42.40 31.99
N GLU A 378 -14.09 43.34 32.90
CA GLU A 378 -14.25 43.13 34.31
C GLU A 378 -15.34 44.07 34.84
N ARG A 379 -16.25 43.53 35.65
CA ARG A 379 -17.30 44.31 36.28
C ARG A 379 -17.49 43.90 37.73
N LYS A 380 -17.78 44.85 38.56
CA LYS A 380 -18.21 44.58 39.94
C LYS A 380 -19.58 43.91 39.92
N LEU A 381 -19.73 42.84 40.68
CA LEU A 381 -20.98 42.12 40.76
C LEU A 381 -21.99 42.84 41.69
N GLU A 382 -23.23 42.89 41.23
CA GLU A 382 -24.36 43.35 42.07
C GLU A 382 -24.97 42.16 42.84
N PRO A 383 -25.44 42.35 44.09
CA PRO A 383 -25.88 41.25 44.94
C PRO A 383 -27.06 40.42 44.42
N LYS A 384 -27.83 40.94 43.46
CA LYS A 384 -29.12 40.34 43.03
C LYS A 384 -29.06 39.50 41.77
N GLY A 385 -27.92 39.32 41.17
CA GLY A 385 -27.78 38.51 39.95
C GLY A 385 -26.81 39.11 38.94
N LEU A 386 -26.40 38.28 38.00
CA LEU A 386 -25.52 38.66 36.91
C LEU A 386 -26.25 38.49 35.59
N ILE A 387 -26.33 39.58 34.81
CA ILE A 387 -26.77 39.54 33.42
C ILE A 387 -25.64 40.10 32.56
N PHE A 388 -25.23 39.34 31.55
CA PHE A 388 -24.18 39.73 30.64
C PHE A 388 -24.58 39.41 29.18
N ASN A 389 -24.56 40.42 28.33
CA ASN A 389 -24.83 40.25 26.90
C ASN A 389 -23.53 39.98 26.15
N LEU A 390 -23.51 38.94 25.35
CA LEU A 390 -22.44 38.60 24.42
C LEU A 390 -22.69 39.32 23.11
N ASN A 391 -21.80 40.25 22.72
CA ASN A 391 -21.89 40.96 21.45
C ASN A 391 -20.88 40.38 20.47
N ALA A 392 -21.18 40.42 19.18
CA ALA A 392 -20.41 39.84 18.08
C ALA A 392 -18.96 40.36 17.94
N THR A 393 -18.57 41.36 18.71
CA THR A 393 -17.23 41.96 18.66
C THR A 393 -16.28 41.49 19.74
N ALA A 394 -16.61 40.40 20.44
CA ALA A 394 -15.74 39.87 21.48
C ALA A 394 -14.88 38.68 21.00
#